data_c109751a00efd11a6a5e32c86e32c971
#
_entry.id   c109751a00efd11a6a5e32c86e32c971
#
_cell.length_a   1.000
_cell.length_b   1.000
_cell.length_c   1.000
_cell.angle_alpha   90.00
_cell.angle_beta   90.00
_cell.angle_gamma   90.00
#
_symmetry.space_group_name_H-M   'P 1'
#
loop_
_entity.id
_entity.type
_entity.pdbx_description
1 polymer ?
#
loop_
_entity_poly.entity_id
_entity_poly.type
_entity_poly.pdbx_seq_one_letter_code
_entity_poly.pdbx_strand_id
1 'polypeptide(L)'
;MLLYRFKHYIFEYIMENLEQILQYWEKDAEMDQTEPGKELIKIPTLHNKYLSILTKHKIASKKAHFDYLRGRKLKIEYYSGRMNQEELQAHGWEPFQFVLKSDINAYLEGDTDLIKMLEKKVYHEECVSVVESIMNELKNRNWELKSFIDWERFIGGQ
;
A
#
# COMPACT_ATOMS: atom_id res chain seq x y z
N MET A 1 -11.26 -8.88 21.60
CA MET A 1 -11.51 -9.16 20.17
C MET A 1 -12.16 -7.97 19.44
N LEU A 2 -13.21 -7.33 19.97
CA LEU A 2 -13.86 -6.13 19.37
C LEU A 2 -12.93 -4.91 19.23
N LEU A 3 -12.12 -4.60 20.24
CA LEU A 3 -11.18 -3.45 20.22
C LEU A 3 -10.09 -3.58 19.16
N TYR A 4 -9.67 -4.79 18.80
CA TYR A 4 -8.68 -5.03 17.75
C TYR A 4 -9.28 -4.81 16.35
N ARG A 5 -10.54 -5.23 16.15
CA ARG A 5 -11.30 -4.97 14.92
C ARG A 5 -11.58 -3.47 14.73
N PHE A 6 -11.91 -2.75 15.83
CA PHE A 6 -12.20 -1.31 15.79
C PHE A 6 -10.94 -0.49 15.43
N LYS A 7 -9.78 -0.82 16.01
CA LYS A 7 -8.50 -0.19 15.67
C LYS A 7 -8.10 -0.46 14.21
N HIS A 8 -8.43 -1.63 13.69
CA HIS A 8 -8.14 -2.02 12.32
C HIS A 8 -8.98 -1.21 11.31
N TYR A 9 -10.28 -1.06 11.61
CA TYR A 9 -11.23 -0.29 10.79
C TYR A 9 -10.88 1.20 10.76
N ILE A 10 -10.48 1.77 11.91
CA ILE A 10 -10.05 3.18 12.00
C ILE A 10 -8.74 3.42 11.23
N PHE A 11 -7.79 2.49 11.26
CA PHE A 11 -6.52 2.64 10.53
C PHE A 11 -6.70 2.61 9.01
N GLU A 12 -7.62 1.79 8.50
CA GLU A 12 -7.98 1.79 7.08
C GLU A 12 -8.77 3.04 6.65
N TYR A 13 -9.58 3.58 7.56
CA TYR A 13 -10.38 4.79 7.26
C TYR A 13 -9.56 6.09 7.26
N ILE A 14 -8.37 6.09 7.88
CA ILE A 14 -7.47 7.27 7.97
C ILE A 14 -6.38 7.22 6.89
N MET A 15 -6.30 6.15 6.12
CA MET A 15 -5.25 5.99 5.11
C MET A 15 -5.76 6.45 3.75
N GLU A 16 -4.98 7.31 3.11
CA GLU A 16 -5.28 7.81 1.77
C GLU A 16 -5.36 6.63 0.79
N ASN A 17 -6.44 6.53 0.01
CA ASN A 17 -6.55 5.53 -1.04
C ASN A 17 -5.80 5.97 -2.31
N LEU A 18 -5.63 5.06 -3.26
CA LEU A 18 -4.88 5.31 -4.50
C LEU A 18 -5.42 6.52 -5.27
N GLU A 19 -6.73 6.66 -5.37
CA GLU A 19 -7.37 7.77 -6.07
C GLU A 19 -7.07 9.12 -5.39
N GLN A 20 -7.14 9.17 -4.06
CA GLN A 20 -6.79 10.36 -3.29
C GLN A 20 -5.30 10.71 -3.43
N ILE A 21 -4.40 9.72 -3.47
CA ILE A 21 -2.98 9.95 -3.72
C ILE A 21 -2.75 10.60 -5.07
N LEU A 22 -3.41 10.10 -6.12
CA LEU A 22 -3.32 10.65 -7.48
C LEU A 22 -3.90 12.08 -7.54
N GLN A 23 -5.05 12.34 -6.92
CA GLN A 23 -5.64 13.67 -6.83
C GLN A 23 -4.75 14.67 -6.07
N TYR A 24 -4.06 14.21 -5.03
CA TYR A 24 -3.08 15.05 -4.33
C TYR A 24 -1.90 15.39 -5.24
N TRP A 25 -1.41 14.38 -5.98
CA TRP A 25 -0.29 14.60 -6.88
C TRP A 25 -0.64 15.51 -8.05
N GLU A 26 -1.81 15.38 -8.63
CA GLU A 26 -2.29 16.28 -9.70
C GLU A 26 -2.16 17.76 -9.31
N LYS A 27 -2.57 18.11 -8.08
CA LYS A 27 -2.43 19.46 -7.53
C LYS A 27 -0.99 19.83 -7.17
N ASP A 28 -0.28 18.92 -6.52
CA ASP A 28 1.09 19.15 -6.03
C ASP A 28 2.13 19.12 -7.17
N ALA A 29 1.76 18.58 -8.33
CA ALA A 29 2.59 18.56 -9.53
C ALA A 29 2.66 19.93 -10.20
N GLU A 30 1.66 20.78 -10.05
CA GLU A 30 1.66 22.13 -10.59
C GLU A 30 2.79 22.96 -9.98
N MET A 31 3.50 23.71 -10.84
CA MET A 31 4.59 24.59 -10.46
C MET A 31 4.39 25.99 -11.02
N ASP A 32 4.64 27.00 -10.20
CA ASP A 32 4.71 28.38 -10.65
C ASP A 32 6.11 28.70 -11.21
N GLN A 33 6.21 28.79 -12.53
CA GLN A 33 7.47 29.09 -13.21
C GLN A 33 7.95 30.53 -12.98
N THR A 34 7.09 31.42 -12.49
CA THR A 34 7.45 32.81 -12.22
C THR A 34 8.16 32.98 -10.88
N GLU A 35 8.02 32.01 -9.95
CA GLU A 35 8.60 32.05 -8.63
C GLU A 35 9.35 30.76 -8.27
N PRO A 36 10.39 30.36 -9.04
CA PRO A 36 11.07 29.07 -8.88
C PRO A 36 11.71 28.89 -7.49
N GLY A 37 12.11 29.96 -6.84
CA GLY A 37 12.65 29.93 -5.48
C GLY A 37 11.60 29.52 -4.44
N LYS A 38 10.35 29.93 -4.59
CA LYS A 38 9.24 29.48 -3.73
C LYS A 38 8.91 28.02 -3.95
N GLU A 39 8.98 27.56 -5.19
CA GLU A 39 8.75 26.16 -5.53
C GLU A 39 9.81 25.23 -4.92
N LEU A 40 11.09 25.66 -4.87
CA LEU A 40 12.15 24.91 -4.18
C LEU A 40 11.85 24.72 -2.68
N ILE A 41 11.33 25.75 -2.01
CA ILE A 41 11.01 25.68 -0.58
C ILE A 41 9.83 24.74 -0.29
N LYS A 42 8.92 24.50 -1.24
CA LYS A 42 7.80 23.56 -1.10
C LYS A 42 8.26 22.10 -1.11
N ILE A 43 9.37 21.77 -1.79
CA ILE A 43 9.81 20.38 -1.99
C ILE A 43 9.96 19.59 -0.68
N PRO A 44 10.61 20.08 0.39
CA PRO A 44 10.72 19.36 1.65
C PRO A 44 9.35 19.05 2.29
N THR A 45 8.39 19.95 2.18
CA THR A 45 7.04 19.77 2.71
C THR A 45 6.28 18.68 1.93
N LEU A 46 6.36 18.74 0.60
CA LEU A 46 5.77 17.70 -0.27
C LEU A 46 6.43 16.34 -0.04
N HIS A 47 7.77 16.30 0.06
CA HIS A 47 8.49 15.08 0.37
C HIS A 47 8.02 14.47 1.69
N ASN A 48 7.86 15.24 2.75
CA ASN A 48 7.38 14.74 4.04
C ASN A 48 5.94 14.22 3.96
N LYS A 49 5.06 14.90 3.21
CA LYS A 49 3.69 14.44 2.93
C LYS A 49 3.69 13.05 2.32
N TYR A 50 4.41 12.87 1.21
CA TYR A 50 4.45 11.60 0.48
C TYR A 50 5.22 10.50 1.20
N LEU A 51 6.26 10.86 1.97
CA LEU A 51 6.96 9.90 2.84
C LEU A 51 6.04 9.31 3.92
N SER A 52 5.15 10.13 4.48
CA SER A 52 4.15 9.66 5.44
C SER A 52 3.18 8.65 4.79
N ILE A 53 2.66 8.96 3.60
CA ILE A 53 1.78 8.08 2.84
C ILE A 53 2.50 6.77 2.49
N LEU A 54 3.73 6.86 1.96
CA LEU A 54 4.57 5.71 1.63
C LEU A 54 4.74 4.77 2.81
N THR A 55 5.08 5.32 3.98
CA THR A 55 5.33 4.52 5.18
C THR A 55 4.07 3.79 5.63
N LYS A 56 2.90 4.44 5.60
CA LYS A 56 1.61 3.84 5.94
C LYS A 56 1.32 2.63 5.04
N HIS A 57 1.45 2.80 3.70
CA HIS A 57 1.19 1.72 2.75
C HIS A 57 2.21 0.58 2.84
N LYS A 58 3.49 0.86 3.07
CA LYS A 58 4.50 -0.18 3.32
C LYS A 58 4.19 -1.03 4.55
N ILE A 59 3.71 -0.40 5.62
CA ILE A 59 3.29 -1.13 6.83
C ILE A 59 2.04 -1.95 6.56
N ALA A 60 1.05 -1.39 5.84
CA ALA A 60 -0.20 -2.06 5.51
C ALA A 60 0.02 -3.28 4.60
N SER A 61 0.89 -3.18 3.58
CA SER A 61 1.28 -4.31 2.73
C SER A 61 1.91 -5.44 3.54
N LYS A 62 2.88 -5.13 4.42
CA LYS A 62 3.49 -6.14 5.30
C LYS A 62 2.46 -6.81 6.20
N LYS A 63 1.53 -6.04 6.76
CA LYS A 63 0.45 -6.58 7.59
C LYS A 63 -0.45 -7.52 6.80
N ALA A 64 -0.90 -7.10 5.62
CA ALA A 64 -1.71 -7.93 4.73
C ALA A 64 -0.99 -9.24 4.37
N HIS A 65 0.32 -9.19 4.14
CA HIS A 65 1.12 -10.40 3.92
C HIS A 65 1.11 -11.34 5.12
N PHE A 66 1.27 -10.83 6.35
CA PHE A 66 1.21 -11.68 7.55
C PHE A 66 -0.19 -12.23 7.80
N ASP A 67 -1.24 -11.48 7.48
CA ASP A 67 -2.62 -11.95 7.54
C ASP A 67 -2.84 -13.10 6.55
N TYR A 68 -2.33 -12.99 5.33
CA TYR A 68 -2.33 -14.06 4.33
C TYR A 68 -1.61 -15.32 4.82
N LEU A 69 -0.42 -15.19 5.41
CA LEU A 69 0.33 -16.35 5.92
C LEU A 69 -0.45 -17.08 7.03
N ARG A 70 -1.10 -16.32 7.93
CA ARG A 70 -1.96 -16.90 8.97
C ARG A 70 -3.17 -17.58 8.37
N GLY A 71 -3.86 -16.92 7.44
CA GLY A 71 -5.00 -17.50 6.73
C GLY A 71 -4.63 -18.75 5.97
N ARG A 72 -3.48 -18.74 5.27
CA ARG A 72 -2.99 -19.91 4.53
C ARG A 72 -2.73 -21.10 5.44
N LYS A 73 -2.09 -20.89 6.61
CA LYS A 73 -1.90 -21.96 7.59
C LYS A 73 -3.23 -22.56 8.06
N LEU A 74 -4.19 -21.71 8.38
CA LEU A 74 -5.54 -22.14 8.81
C LEU A 74 -6.27 -22.95 7.73
N LYS A 75 -6.19 -22.49 6.47
CA LYS A 75 -6.80 -23.21 5.33
C LYS A 75 -6.10 -24.54 5.04
N ILE A 76 -4.80 -24.68 5.28
CA ILE A 76 -4.11 -25.97 5.21
C ILE A 76 -4.69 -26.96 6.24
N GLU A 77 -4.93 -26.51 7.46
CA GLU A 77 -5.54 -27.33 8.51
C GLU A 77 -6.97 -27.76 8.12
N TYR A 78 -7.75 -26.82 7.56
CA TYR A 78 -9.10 -27.07 7.05
C TYR A 78 -9.12 -28.10 5.93
N TYR A 79 -8.39 -27.88 4.84
CA TYR A 79 -8.35 -28.80 3.68
C TYR A 79 -7.70 -30.15 3.99
N SER A 80 -6.87 -30.21 5.03
CA SER A 80 -6.30 -31.48 5.52
C SER A 80 -7.25 -32.26 6.43
N GLY A 81 -8.45 -31.74 6.72
CA GLY A 81 -9.43 -32.37 7.62
C GLY A 81 -8.95 -32.47 9.07
N ARG A 82 -8.02 -31.60 9.51
CA ARG A 82 -7.46 -31.64 10.87
C ARG A 82 -8.20 -30.76 11.86
N MET A 83 -9.12 -29.89 11.39
CA MET A 83 -9.90 -29.04 12.27
C MET A 83 -10.98 -29.84 12.99
N ASN A 84 -11.10 -29.60 14.29
CA ASN A 84 -12.18 -30.17 15.09
C ASN A 84 -13.50 -29.43 14.86
N GLN A 85 -14.61 -29.98 15.40
CA GLN A 85 -15.94 -29.43 15.19
C GLN A 85 -16.13 -28.05 15.83
N GLU A 86 -15.46 -27.76 16.95
CA GLU A 86 -15.52 -26.45 17.62
C GLU A 86 -14.80 -25.39 16.79
N GLU A 87 -13.65 -25.71 16.21
CA GLU A 87 -12.88 -24.83 15.32
C GLU A 87 -13.67 -24.52 14.05
N LEU A 88 -14.29 -25.52 13.43
CA LEU A 88 -15.13 -25.33 12.25
C LEU A 88 -16.31 -24.40 12.56
N GLN A 89 -17.01 -24.62 13.68
CA GLN A 89 -18.11 -23.75 14.10
C GLN A 89 -17.65 -22.32 14.40
N ALA A 90 -16.47 -22.13 15.02
CA ALA A 90 -15.92 -20.82 15.32
C ALA A 90 -15.64 -19.99 14.04
N HIS A 91 -15.33 -20.66 12.92
CA HIS A 91 -15.12 -20.05 11.61
C HIS A 91 -16.37 -20.03 10.72
N GLY A 92 -17.45 -20.71 11.12
CA GLY A 92 -18.67 -20.89 10.31
C GLY A 92 -18.42 -21.75 9.06
N TRP A 93 -17.49 -22.69 9.16
CA TRP A 93 -17.13 -23.59 8.06
C TRP A 93 -17.79 -24.95 8.22
N GLU A 94 -18.24 -25.50 7.09
CA GLU A 94 -18.72 -26.87 7.03
C GLU A 94 -17.55 -27.86 7.05
N PRO A 95 -17.74 -29.08 7.59
CA PRO A 95 -16.74 -30.14 7.54
C PRO A 95 -16.32 -30.41 6.09
N PHE A 96 -15.03 -30.30 5.82
CA PHE A 96 -14.50 -30.57 4.48
C PHE A 96 -14.09 -32.02 4.33
N GLN A 97 -14.49 -32.64 3.21
CA GLN A 97 -14.02 -33.99 2.91
C GLN A 97 -12.53 -33.97 2.64
N PHE A 98 -11.82 -34.94 3.20
CA PHE A 98 -10.36 -35.07 3.08
C PHE A 98 -9.89 -34.99 1.62
N VAL A 99 -8.92 -34.15 1.37
CA VAL A 99 -8.24 -34.00 0.07
C VAL A 99 -6.85 -34.64 0.15
N LEU A 100 -6.44 -35.24 -0.97
CA LEU A 100 -5.07 -35.76 -1.09
C LEU A 100 -4.05 -34.62 -0.86
N LYS A 101 -2.95 -34.91 -0.18
CA LYS A 101 -1.90 -33.91 0.08
C LYS A 101 -1.36 -33.25 -1.18
N SER A 102 -1.36 -33.96 -2.32
CA SER A 102 -0.98 -33.44 -3.64
C SER A 102 -1.87 -32.29 -4.10
N ASP A 103 -3.14 -32.30 -3.73
CA ASP A 103 -4.16 -31.41 -4.28
C ASP A 103 -4.40 -30.17 -3.40
N ILE A 104 -3.93 -30.19 -2.15
CA ILE A 104 -4.10 -29.08 -1.18
C ILE A 104 -3.66 -27.74 -1.78
N ASN A 105 -2.56 -27.69 -2.52
CA ASN A 105 -2.07 -26.46 -3.12
C ASN A 105 -3.06 -25.87 -4.13
N ALA A 106 -3.69 -26.70 -4.96
CA ALA A 106 -4.70 -26.25 -5.92
C ALA A 106 -5.93 -25.62 -5.20
N TYR A 107 -6.35 -26.22 -4.08
CA TYR A 107 -7.42 -25.66 -3.26
C TYR A 107 -7.04 -24.35 -2.59
N LEU A 108 -5.79 -24.22 -2.11
CA LEU A 108 -5.29 -22.97 -1.54
C LEU A 108 -5.18 -21.85 -2.57
N GLU A 109 -4.74 -22.15 -3.78
CA GLU A 109 -4.62 -21.18 -4.88
C GLU A 109 -6.00 -20.67 -5.34
N GLY A 110 -7.03 -21.51 -5.27
CA GLY A 110 -8.41 -21.14 -5.60
C GLY A 110 -9.24 -20.62 -4.43
N ASP A 111 -8.68 -20.56 -3.21
CA ASP A 111 -9.43 -20.12 -2.03
C ASP A 111 -9.73 -18.62 -2.06
N THR A 112 -11.03 -18.29 -2.09
CA THR A 112 -11.50 -16.91 -2.22
C THR A 112 -11.09 -16.00 -1.06
N ASP A 113 -10.95 -16.53 0.15
CA ASP A 113 -10.52 -15.74 1.31
C ASP A 113 -9.03 -15.42 1.21
N LEU A 114 -8.21 -16.38 0.78
CA LEU A 114 -6.78 -16.17 0.54
C LEU A 114 -6.53 -15.21 -0.62
N ILE A 115 -7.30 -15.31 -1.71
CA ILE A 115 -7.23 -14.38 -2.84
C ILE A 115 -7.52 -12.96 -2.37
N LYS A 116 -8.59 -12.72 -1.61
CA LYS A 116 -8.91 -11.40 -1.05
C LYS A 116 -7.79 -10.83 -0.15
N MET A 117 -7.12 -11.69 0.62
CA MET A 117 -5.98 -11.25 1.43
C MET A 117 -4.78 -10.83 0.57
N LEU A 118 -4.54 -11.56 -0.54
CA LEU A 118 -3.50 -11.21 -1.51
C LEU A 118 -3.84 -9.94 -2.29
N GLU A 119 -5.08 -9.78 -2.75
CA GLU A 119 -5.56 -8.56 -3.40
C GLU A 119 -5.29 -7.32 -2.55
N LYS A 120 -5.57 -7.41 -1.24
CA LYS A 120 -5.27 -6.33 -0.31
C LYS A 120 -3.78 -6.01 -0.23
N LYS A 121 -2.93 -7.02 -0.20
CA LYS A 121 -1.47 -6.84 -0.21
C LYS A 121 -1.04 -6.13 -1.50
N VAL A 122 -1.48 -6.64 -2.65
CA VAL A 122 -1.15 -6.07 -3.98
C VAL A 122 -1.62 -4.63 -4.09
N TYR A 123 -2.83 -4.32 -3.64
CA TYR A 123 -3.33 -2.94 -3.62
C TYR A 123 -2.39 -1.97 -2.88
N HIS A 124 -1.90 -2.36 -1.70
CA HIS A 124 -0.96 -1.51 -0.96
C HIS A 124 0.42 -1.44 -1.62
N GLU A 125 0.85 -2.49 -2.32
CA GLU A 125 2.09 -2.49 -3.09
C GLU A 125 2.00 -1.52 -4.28
N GLU A 126 0.86 -1.47 -4.96
CA GLU A 126 0.61 -0.48 -6.02
C GLU A 126 0.62 0.95 -5.49
N CYS A 127 -0.01 1.21 -4.35
CA CYS A 127 0.08 2.53 -3.70
C CYS A 127 1.53 2.91 -3.37
N VAL A 128 2.33 1.96 -2.87
CA VAL A 128 3.76 2.16 -2.62
C VAL A 128 4.49 2.54 -3.90
N SER A 129 4.28 1.80 -4.99
CA SER A 129 4.91 2.04 -6.29
C SER A 129 4.61 3.44 -6.83
N VAL A 130 3.34 3.85 -6.76
CA VAL A 130 2.91 5.20 -7.19
C VAL A 130 3.58 6.29 -6.35
N VAL A 131 3.59 6.14 -5.02
CA VAL A 131 4.21 7.16 -4.15
C VAL A 131 5.74 7.21 -4.33
N GLU A 132 6.40 6.09 -4.56
CA GLU A 132 7.84 6.05 -4.88
C GLU A 132 8.14 6.79 -6.19
N SER A 133 7.28 6.65 -7.21
CA SER A 133 7.37 7.42 -8.44
C SER A 133 7.23 8.93 -8.19
N ILE A 134 6.24 9.34 -7.41
CA ILE A 134 6.04 10.75 -7.03
C ILE A 134 7.27 11.30 -6.29
N MET A 135 7.86 10.54 -5.37
CA MET A 135 9.06 10.96 -4.64
C MET A 135 10.28 11.10 -5.56
N ASN A 136 10.39 10.27 -6.58
CA ASN A 136 11.42 10.43 -7.61
C ASN A 136 11.22 11.70 -8.44
N GLU A 137 9.99 12.02 -8.83
CA GLU A 137 9.66 13.27 -9.51
C GLU A 137 9.99 14.50 -8.66
N LEU A 138 9.68 14.47 -7.36
CA LEU A 138 10.06 15.56 -6.44
C LEU A 138 11.58 15.74 -6.35
N LYS A 139 12.34 14.65 -6.40
CA LYS A 139 13.81 14.70 -6.44
C LYS A 139 14.32 15.32 -7.75
N ASN A 140 13.74 14.94 -8.90
CA ASN A 140 14.08 15.49 -10.21
C ASN A 140 13.73 16.99 -10.28
N ARG A 141 12.55 17.39 -9.78
CA ARG A 141 12.11 18.77 -9.70
C ARG A 141 13.11 19.67 -8.96
N ASN A 142 13.74 19.19 -7.90
CA ASN A 142 14.77 19.94 -7.20
C ASN A 142 15.97 20.28 -8.10
N TRP A 143 16.36 19.36 -8.99
CA TRP A 143 17.41 19.56 -9.98
C TRP A 143 16.97 20.51 -11.08
N GLU A 144 15.79 20.32 -11.62
CA GLU A 144 15.21 21.14 -12.70
C GLU A 144 15.09 22.61 -12.31
N LEU A 145 14.53 22.86 -11.11
CA LEU A 145 14.39 24.23 -10.58
C LEU A 145 15.73 24.89 -10.33
N LYS A 146 16.73 24.18 -9.81
CA LYS A 146 18.09 24.74 -9.63
C LYS A 146 18.71 25.07 -10.97
N SER A 147 18.63 24.17 -11.96
CA SER A 147 19.15 24.40 -13.31
C SER A 147 18.46 25.59 -13.99
N PHE A 148 17.15 25.73 -13.79
CA PHE A 148 16.38 26.85 -14.31
C PHE A 148 16.81 28.20 -13.67
N ILE A 149 16.99 28.25 -12.37
CA ILE A 149 17.48 29.44 -11.66
C ILE A 149 18.89 29.83 -12.12
N ASP A 150 19.76 28.87 -12.29
CA ASP A 150 21.14 29.11 -12.76
C ASP A 150 21.15 29.61 -14.20
N TRP A 151 20.26 29.09 -15.05
CA TRP A 151 20.07 29.56 -16.43
C TRP A 151 19.56 31.01 -16.48
N GLU A 152 18.56 31.35 -15.68
CA GLU A 152 18.05 32.73 -15.58
C GLU A 152 19.13 33.74 -15.12
N ARG A 153 19.94 33.34 -14.14
CA ARG A 153 21.09 34.18 -13.70
C ARG A 153 22.09 34.39 -14.81
N PHE A 154 22.39 33.32 -15.57
CA PHE A 154 23.32 33.40 -16.68
C PHE A 154 22.81 34.35 -17.78
N ILE A 155 21.54 34.26 -18.17
CA ILE A 155 20.95 35.18 -19.17
C ILE A 155 20.83 36.60 -18.63
N GLY A 156 20.50 36.78 -17.35
CA GLY A 156 20.36 38.09 -16.71
C GLY A 156 21.68 38.83 -16.46
N GLY A 157 22.83 38.20 -16.75
CA GLY A 157 24.15 38.82 -16.62
C GLY A 157 24.61 39.04 -15.17
N GLN A 158 24.09 38.23 -14.22
CA GLN A 158 24.47 38.23 -12.81
C GLN A 158 25.39 37.08 -12.45
#